data_3545ed6b0fef634472fdc22f0d57ff93
#
_entry.id   3545ed6b0fef634472fdc22f0d57ff93
#
_cell.length_a   1.000
_cell.length_b   1.000
_cell.length_c   1.000
_cell.angle_alpha   90.00
_cell.angle_beta   90.00
_cell.angle_gamma   90.00
#
_symmetry.space_group_name_H-M   'P 1'
#
loop_
_entity.id
_entity.type
_entity.pdbx_description
1 polymer ?
#
loop_
_entity_poly.entity_id
_entity_poly.type
_entity_poly.pdbx_seq_one_letter_code
_entity_poly.pdbx_strand_id
1 'polypeptide(L)'
;MKQFTILQESSFIIANGDNLYSKYAFKKALSHQETPHAIIAYESKHLGFDESRIAAFALIQVDNNNFVEGMIEKPPVHTHKDFYDKEGHLRVSMNLNLVEGGSFYKAIQACPVHPTRGEKELPEAIRMTIREQPKSVYCHLVFEKLPDLTSAQDLQQFS
;
A
#
# COMPACT_ATOMS: atom_id res chain seq x y z
N MET A 1 -18.15 0.39 4.35
CA MET A 1 -18.53 -0.68 3.41
C MET A 1 -19.86 -1.36 3.74
N LYS A 2 -20.17 -1.71 4.99
CA LYS A 2 -21.47 -2.34 5.32
C LYS A 2 -22.70 -1.53 4.85
N GLN A 3 -22.60 -0.21 4.80
CA GLN A 3 -23.66 0.71 4.34
C GLN A 3 -23.72 0.91 2.83
N PHE A 4 -22.69 0.45 2.09
CA PHE A 4 -22.55 0.66 0.65
C PHE A 4 -22.33 -0.69 -0.04
N THR A 5 -23.41 -1.39 -0.34
CA THR A 5 -23.37 -2.70 -1.01
C THR A 5 -22.66 -2.63 -2.36
N ILE A 6 -22.78 -1.53 -3.08
CA ILE A 6 -22.10 -1.30 -4.35
C ILE A 6 -20.58 -1.47 -4.22
N LEU A 7 -19.97 -1.11 -3.09
CA LEU A 7 -18.53 -1.31 -2.86
C LEU A 7 -18.17 -2.78 -2.69
N GLN A 8 -19.11 -3.64 -2.29
CA GLN A 8 -18.87 -5.07 -2.18
C GLN A 8 -18.99 -5.79 -3.53
N GLU A 9 -19.64 -5.18 -4.49
CA GLU A 9 -19.92 -5.74 -5.83
C GLU A 9 -18.98 -5.15 -6.90
N SER A 10 -18.05 -4.29 -6.51
CA SER A 10 -17.18 -3.54 -7.42
C SER A 10 -15.72 -3.57 -6.96
N SER A 11 -14.82 -3.33 -7.90
CA SER A 11 -13.45 -2.93 -7.55
C SER A 11 -13.38 -1.42 -7.34
N PHE A 12 -12.59 -0.99 -6.36
CA PHE A 12 -12.40 0.43 -6.06
C PHE A 12 -11.00 0.72 -5.53
N ILE A 13 -10.61 2.00 -5.57
CA ILE A 13 -9.33 2.44 -5.05
C ILE A 13 -9.49 2.93 -3.62
N ILE A 14 -8.56 2.51 -2.76
CA ILE A 14 -8.32 3.09 -1.43
C ILE A 14 -7.06 3.94 -1.53
N ALA A 15 -7.16 5.19 -1.12
CA ALA A 15 -6.04 6.14 -1.14
C ALA A 15 -6.06 7.01 0.13
N ASN A 16 -4.88 7.39 0.63
CA ASN A 16 -4.78 8.37 1.71
C ASN A 16 -5.15 9.77 1.19
N GLY A 17 -5.86 10.52 2.00
CA GLY A 17 -6.32 11.86 1.65
C GLY A 17 -5.25 12.98 1.75
N ASP A 18 -4.11 12.68 2.35
CA ASP A 18 -2.98 13.58 2.59
C ASP A 18 -1.81 13.39 1.59
N ASN A 19 -1.91 12.45 0.67
CA ASN A 19 -0.92 12.18 -0.37
C ASN A 19 -1.36 12.74 -1.73
N LEU A 20 -0.46 13.37 -2.47
CA LEU A 20 -0.71 13.85 -3.84
C LEU A 20 -0.23 12.84 -4.87
N TYR A 21 -1.06 11.85 -5.14
CA TYR A 21 -0.75 10.83 -6.14
C TYR A 21 -0.81 11.37 -7.56
N SER A 22 0.10 10.92 -8.41
CA SER A 22 0.13 11.27 -9.83
C SER A 22 -1.02 10.61 -10.61
N LYS A 23 -1.38 11.21 -11.74
CA LYS A 23 -2.29 10.56 -12.72
C LYS A 23 -1.75 9.22 -13.20
N TYR A 24 -0.42 9.07 -13.27
CA TYR A 24 0.22 7.82 -13.70
C TYR A 24 -0.02 6.71 -12.68
N ALA A 25 0.18 6.98 -11.39
CA ALA A 25 -0.06 6.01 -10.32
C ALA A 25 -1.53 5.54 -10.31
N PHE A 26 -2.51 6.46 -10.41
CA PHE A 26 -3.92 6.11 -10.53
C PHE A 26 -4.24 5.30 -11.79
N LYS A 27 -3.72 5.70 -12.96
CA LYS A 27 -3.92 4.94 -14.20
C LYS A 27 -3.36 3.53 -14.07
N LYS A 28 -2.18 3.36 -13.47
CA LYS A 28 -1.56 2.06 -13.26
C LYS A 28 -2.43 1.17 -12.36
N ALA A 29 -2.99 1.71 -11.29
CA ALA A 29 -3.94 0.98 -10.44
C ALA A 29 -5.21 0.58 -11.21
N LEU A 30 -5.84 1.53 -11.93
CA LEU A 30 -7.10 1.30 -12.64
C LEU A 30 -6.96 0.38 -13.85
N SER A 31 -5.78 0.31 -14.48
CA SER A 31 -5.52 -0.59 -15.62
C SER A 31 -5.20 -2.02 -15.22
N HIS A 32 -5.05 -2.29 -13.93
CA HIS A 32 -4.76 -3.63 -13.43
C HIS A 32 -5.98 -4.56 -13.54
N GLN A 33 -5.79 -5.74 -14.14
CA GLN A 33 -6.84 -6.74 -14.39
C GLN A 33 -6.41 -8.18 -14.10
N GLU A 34 -5.14 -8.38 -13.72
CA GLU A 34 -4.56 -9.73 -13.61
C GLU A 34 -4.92 -10.42 -12.30
N THR A 35 -5.17 -9.65 -11.24
CA THR A 35 -5.55 -10.16 -9.92
C THR A 35 -6.66 -9.31 -9.29
N PRO A 36 -7.37 -9.84 -8.28
CA PRO A 36 -8.44 -9.09 -7.60
C PRO A 36 -7.97 -7.80 -6.94
N HIS A 37 -6.70 -7.75 -6.54
CA HIS A 37 -6.14 -6.63 -5.80
C HIS A 37 -4.79 -6.20 -6.37
N ALA A 38 -4.50 -4.90 -6.28
CA ALA A 38 -3.18 -4.37 -6.60
C ALA A 38 -2.75 -3.29 -5.60
N ILE A 39 -1.45 -3.21 -5.36
CA ILE A 39 -0.83 -2.14 -4.59
C ILE A 39 0.07 -1.34 -5.52
N ILE A 40 0.01 -0.03 -5.43
CA ILE A 40 1.00 0.86 -6.02
C ILE A 40 2.06 1.14 -4.95
N ALA A 41 3.22 0.51 -5.11
CA ALA A 41 4.39 0.75 -4.27
C ALA A 41 5.28 1.80 -4.90
N TYR A 42 5.93 2.59 -4.07
CA TYR A 42 6.91 3.59 -4.48
C TYR A 42 8.31 3.10 -4.19
N GLU A 43 9.23 3.27 -5.15
CA GLU A 43 10.65 2.99 -4.90
C GLU A 43 11.20 4.03 -3.93
N SER A 44 11.81 3.58 -2.83
CA SER A 44 12.20 4.42 -1.69
C SER A 44 13.10 5.60 -2.06
N LYS A 45 14.08 5.40 -2.94
CA LYS A 45 15.03 6.44 -3.37
C LYS A 45 14.37 7.55 -4.19
N HIS A 46 13.23 7.27 -4.82
CA HIS A 46 12.49 8.23 -5.63
C HIS A 46 11.47 9.04 -4.84
N LEU A 47 11.05 8.57 -3.65
CA LEU A 47 10.14 9.32 -2.79
C LEU A 47 10.72 10.66 -2.32
N GLY A 48 12.04 10.78 -2.24
CA GLY A 48 12.71 11.99 -1.75
C GLY A 48 12.70 12.14 -0.23
N PHE A 49 12.40 11.06 0.48
CA PHE A 49 12.42 10.98 1.94
C PHE A 49 13.75 10.41 2.44
N ASP A 50 14.18 10.80 3.62
CA ASP A 50 15.27 10.14 4.32
C ASP A 50 14.84 8.77 4.90
N GLU A 51 15.83 7.97 5.33
CA GLU A 51 15.56 6.62 5.86
C GLU A 51 14.68 6.63 7.10
N SER A 52 14.77 7.66 7.94
CA SER A 52 13.97 7.78 9.15
C SER A 52 12.49 7.99 8.81
N ARG A 53 12.21 8.75 7.75
CA ARG A 53 10.84 8.94 7.25
C ARG A 53 10.33 7.70 6.52
N ILE A 54 11.18 7.01 5.76
CA ILE A 54 10.83 5.72 5.13
C ILE A 54 10.41 4.69 6.20
N ALA A 55 11.09 4.65 7.35
CA ALA A 55 10.74 3.76 8.47
C ALA A 55 9.37 4.06 9.12
N ALA A 56 8.73 5.19 8.79
CA ALA A 56 7.37 5.50 9.24
C ALA A 56 6.27 4.86 8.39
N PHE A 57 6.63 4.24 7.25
CA PHE A 57 5.70 3.61 6.31
C PHE A 57 5.81 2.07 6.35
N ALA A 58 4.84 1.40 5.72
CA ALA A 58 4.92 -0.03 5.53
C ALA A 58 5.85 -0.37 4.34
N LEU A 59 6.67 -1.41 4.51
CA LEU A 59 7.46 -2.01 3.44
C LEU A 59 6.79 -3.25 2.90
N ILE A 60 6.91 -3.47 1.58
CA ILE A 60 6.26 -4.54 0.85
C ILE A 60 7.30 -5.53 0.35
N GLN A 61 7.09 -6.80 0.65
CA GLN A 61 7.85 -7.92 0.09
C GLN A 61 7.06 -8.55 -1.06
N VAL A 62 7.76 -8.87 -2.13
CA VAL A 62 7.17 -9.48 -3.33
C VAL A 62 7.98 -10.70 -3.78
N ASP A 63 7.30 -11.61 -4.45
CA ASP A 63 7.94 -12.70 -5.18
C ASP A 63 8.59 -12.22 -6.49
N ASN A 64 9.23 -13.15 -7.23
CA ASN A 64 9.88 -12.85 -8.50
C ASN A 64 8.93 -12.37 -9.62
N ASN A 65 7.62 -12.51 -9.44
CA ASN A 65 6.58 -12.11 -10.37
C ASN A 65 5.80 -10.89 -9.88
N ASN A 66 6.29 -10.19 -8.85
CA ASN A 66 5.67 -9.04 -8.21
C ASN A 66 4.35 -9.33 -7.46
N PHE A 67 4.04 -10.56 -7.12
CA PHE A 67 2.95 -10.83 -6.18
C PHE A 67 3.40 -10.53 -4.76
N VAL A 68 2.54 -9.87 -3.99
CA VAL A 68 2.83 -9.50 -2.60
C VAL A 68 2.85 -10.75 -1.72
N GLU A 69 3.97 -10.99 -1.06
CA GLU A 69 4.16 -12.06 -0.07
C GLU A 69 3.99 -11.55 1.36
N GLY A 70 4.28 -10.28 1.59
CA GLY A 70 4.18 -9.67 2.90
C GLY A 70 4.18 -8.16 2.88
N MET A 71 3.67 -7.60 3.97
CA MET A 71 3.70 -6.17 4.25
C MET A 71 4.01 -5.99 5.73
N ILE A 72 5.02 -5.19 6.06
CA ILE A 72 5.43 -4.94 7.44
C ILE A 72 5.33 -3.45 7.73
N GLU A 73 4.51 -3.13 8.70
CA GLU A 73 4.27 -1.77 9.15
C GLU A 73 5.46 -1.26 9.98
N LYS A 74 6.03 -0.13 9.58
CA LYS A 74 7.07 0.60 10.32
C LYS A 74 8.25 -0.28 10.76
N PRO A 75 8.89 -1.04 9.85
CA PRO A 75 10.03 -1.85 10.23
C PRO A 75 11.22 -0.96 10.63
N PRO A 76 12.00 -1.36 11.64
CA PRO A 76 13.19 -0.61 12.03
C PRO A 76 14.18 -0.46 10.87
N VAL A 77 14.84 0.71 10.76
CA VAL A 77 15.77 1.04 9.65
C VAL A 77 16.82 -0.05 9.41
N HIS A 78 17.39 -0.64 10.47
CA HIS A 78 18.42 -1.68 10.35
C HIS A 78 17.93 -2.98 9.69
N THR A 79 16.60 -3.18 9.59
CA THR A 79 15.98 -4.34 8.91
C THR A 79 15.63 -4.06 7.46
N HIS A 80 15.70 -2.81 6.98
CA HIS A 80 15.31 -2.45 5.62
C HIS A 80 16.06 -3.24 4.55
N LYS A 81 17.31 -3.64 4.83
CA LYS A 81 18.13 -4.49 3.95
C LYS A 81 17.47 -5.82 3.57
N ASP A 82 16.59 -6.34 4.43
CA ASP A 82 15.92 -7.63 4.25
C ASP A 82 14.68 -7.52 3.34
N PHE A 83 14.31 -6.28 2.94
CA PHE A 83 13.14 -5.97 2.11
C PHE A 83 13.47 -5.59 0.67
N TYR A 84 14.76 -5.49 0.32
CA TYR A 84 15.14 -5.23 -1.07
C TYR A 84 14.77 -6.42 -1.95
N ASP A 85 14.12 -6.13 -3.07
CA ASP A 85 13.86 -7.15 -4.08
C ASP A 85 15.16 -7.53 -4.82
N LYS A 86 15.08 -8.54 -5.71
CA LYS A 86 16.23 -9.02 -6.49
C LYS A 86 16.86 -7.95 -7.40
N GLU A 87 16.13 -6.89 -7.72
CA GLU A 87 16.57 -5.77 -8.55
C GLU A 87 17.16 -4.63 -7.70
N GLY A 88 17.14 -4.78 -6.38
CA GLY A 88 17.67 -3.80 -5.43
C GLY A 88 16.71 -2.64 -5.15
N HIS A 89 15.40 -2.84 -5.31
CA HIS A 89 14.38 -1.84 -4.98
C HIS A 89 13.76 -2.12 -3.61
N LEU A 90 13.60 -1.06 -2.84
CA LEU A 90 12.85 -1.08 -1.58
C LEU A 90 11.45 -0.49 -1.84
N ARG A 91 10.43 -1.32 -1.68
CA ARG A 91 9.03 -1.01 -2.02
C ARG A 91 8.30 -0.44 -0.81
N VAL A 92 7.92 0.82 -0.90
CA VAL A 92 7.22 1.56 0.17
C VAL A 92 5.75 1.66 -0.17
N SER A 93 4.89 1.29 0.78
CA SER A 93 3.45 1.49 0.66
C SER A 93 3.09 2.92 1.07
N MET A 94 2.48 3.64 0.14
CA MET A 94 1.88 4.96 0.39
C MET A 94 0.34 4.88 0.37
N ASN A 95 -0.21 3.68 0.63
CA ASN A 95 -1.65 3.41 0.73
C ASN A 95 -2.47 3.77 -0.53
N LEU A 96 -1.92 3.50 -1.73
CA LEU A 96 -2.69 3.51 -2.98
C LEU A 96 -2.95 2.07 -3.42
N ASN A 97 -4.17 1.59 -3.22
CA ASN A 97 -4.53 0.19 -3.41
C ASN A 97 -5.80 0.06 -4.26
N LEU A 98 -5.78 -0.82 -5.26
CA LEU A 98 -6.98 -1.31 -5.92
C LEU A 98 -7.43 -2.57 -5.20
N VAL A 99 -8.71 -2.66 -4.84
CA VAL A 99 -9.27 -3.82 -4.16
C VAL A 99 -10.59 -4.27 -4.81
N GLU A 100 -10.76 -5.57 -4.93
CA GLU A 100 -12.07 -6.18 -5.20
C GLU A 100 -12.88 -6.19 -3.91
N GLY A 101 -14.08 -5.62 -3.96
CA GLY A 101 -14.82 -5.25 -2.77
C GLY A 101 -15.32 -6.44 -1.95
N GLY A 102 -15.72 -7.53 -2.59
CA GLY A 102 -16.32 -8.68 -1.91
C GLY A 102 -15.33 -9.43 -1.02
N SER A 103 -14.19 -9.81 -1.57
CA SER A 103 -13.11 -10.49 -0.82
C SER A 103 -12.48 -9.56 0.20
N PHE A 104 -12.21 -8.31 -0.18
CA PHE A 104 -11.61 -7.34 0.73
C PHE A 104 -12.53 -6.98 1.91
N TYR A 105 -13.84 -6.94 1.70
CA TYR A 105 -14.80 -6.72 2.78
C TYR A 105 -14.74 -7.85 3.83
N LYS A 106 -14.63 -9.11 3.38
CA LYS A 106 -14.44 -10.25 4.29
C LYS A 106 -13.17 -10.11 5.11
N ALA A 107 -12.05 -9.74 4.47
CA ALA A 107 -10.79 -9.49 5.15
C ALA A 107 -10.90 -8.36 6.19
N ILE A 108 -11.56 -7.24 5.86
CA ILE A 108 -11.82 -6.15 6.81
C ILE A 108 -12.70 -6.61 7.98
N GLN A 109 -13.74 -7.42 7.72
CA GLN A 109 -14.60 -7.93 8.80
C GLN A 109 -13.80 -8.80 9.77
N ALA A 110 -12.98 -9.71 9.26
CA ALA A 110 -12.18 -10.63 10.05
C ALA A 110 -10.93 -9.95 10.69
N CYS A 111 -10.49 -8.80 10.14
CA CYS A 111 -9.32 -8.08 10.62
C CYS A 111 -9.48 -7.72 12.11
N PRO A 112 -8.50 -8.07 12.97
CA PRO A 112 -8.53 -7.70 14.38
C PRO A 112 -8.39 -6.19 14.55
N VAL A 113 -8.94 -5.68 15.64
CA VAL A 113 -8.70 -4.31 16.08
C VAL A 113 -7.30 -4.22 16.67
N HIS A 114 -6.52 -3.23 16.25
CA HIS A 114 -5.18 -3.03 16.80
C HIS A 114 -5.25 -2.70 18.30
N PRO A 115 -4.53 -3.44 19.17
CA PRO A 115 -4.73 -3.38 20.62
C PRO A 115 -4.45 -2.00 21.22
N THR A 116 -3.52 -1.24 20.64
CA THR A 116 -3.15 0.08 21.17
C THR A 116 -3.93 1.21 20.50
N ARG A 117 -4.21 1.11 19.19
CA ARG A 117 -4.85 2.18 18.41
C ARG A 117 -6.38 2.08 18.40
N GLY A 118 -6.95 0.93 18.75
CA GLY A 118 -8.40 0.72 18.81
C GLY A 118 -9.09 0.72 17.43
N GLU A 119 -8.33 0.55 16.36
CA GLU A 119 -8.83 0.58 14.96
C GLU A 119 -8.35 -0.62 14.15
N LYS A 120 -9.03 -0.93 13.05
CA LYS A 120 -8.60 -1.93 12.07
C LYS A 120 -7.65 -1.28 11.08
N GLU A 121 -6.55 -1.95 10.80
CA GLU A 121 -5.51 -1.40 9.94
C GLU A 121 -5.56 -1.96 8.53
N LEU A 122 -5.42 -1.08 7.55
CA LEU A 122 -5.39 -1.45 6.13
C LEU A 122 -4.27 -2.47 5.81
N PRO A 123 -3.02 -2.31 6.30
CA PRO A 123 -1.98 -3.30 6.06
C PRO A 123 -2.31 -4.69 6.60
N GLU A 124 -3.00 -4.79 7.76
CA GLU A 124 -3.42 -6.09 8.30
C GLU A 124 -4.51 -6.73 7.44
N ALA A 125 -5.50 -5.97 6.99
CA ALA A 125 -6.53 -6.48 6.09
C ALA A 125 -5.91 -7.02 4.78
N ILE A 126 -4.91 -6.34 4.22
CA ILE A 126 -4.16 -6.80 3.04
C ILE A 126 -3.39 -8.09 3.35
N ARG A 127 -2.70 -8.18 4.49
CA ARG A 127 -2.01 -9.41 4.92
C ARG A 127 -2.97 -10.60 5.04
N MET A 128 -4.16 -10.36 5.58
CA MET A 128 -5.20 -11.41 5.66
C MET A 128 -5.67 -11.85 4.29
N THR A 129 -5.87 -10.93 3.35
CA THR A 129 -6.22 -11.24 1.96
C THR A 129 -5.15 -12.13 1.31
N ILE A 130 -3.87 -11.81 1.49
CA ILE A 130 -2.75 -12.61 0.96
C ILE A 130 -2.71 -14.01 1.58
N ARG A 131 -2.95 -14.13 2.89
CA ARG A 131 -2.98 -15.42 3.59
C ARG A 131 -4.13 -16.30 3.13
N GLU A 132 -5.30 -15.72 2.93
CA GLU A 132 -6.49 -16.45 2.47
C GLU A 132 -6.36 -16.88 1.01
N GLN A 133 -5.83 -15.99 0.16
CA GLN A 133 -5.61 -16.24 -1.26
C GLN A 133 -4.22 -15.78 -1.70
N PRO A 134 -3.21 -16.66 -1.65
CA PRO A 134 -1.88 -16.36 -2.15
C PRO A 134 -1.91 -15.90 -3.62
N LYS A 135 -1.06 -14.93 -3.96
CA LYS A 135 -0.99 -14.31 -5.30
C LYS A 135 -2.24 -13.53 -5.74
N SER A 136 -3.13 -13.20 -4.82
CA SER A 136 -4.30 -12.36 -5.11
C SER A 136 -3.99 -10.85 -5.15
N VAL A 137 -2.82 -10.44 -4.67
CA VAL A 137 -2.40 -9.04 -4.61
C VAL A 137 -1.14 -8.85 -5.44
N TYR A 138 -1.23 -8.04 -6.49
CA TYR A 138 -0.09 -7.67 -7.34
C TYR A 138 0.51 -6.33 -6.89
N CYS A 139 1.82 -6.19 -6.97
CA CYS A 139 2.53 -4.96 -6.61
C CYS A 139 3.09 -4.27 -7.84
N HIS A 140 2.53 -3.13 -8.21
CA HIS A 140 3.11 -2.24 -9.21
C HIS A 140 4.13 -1.33 -8.54
N LEU A 141 5.38 -1.34 -9.01
CA LEU A 141 6.40 -0.39 -8.57
C LEU A 141 6.37 0.86 -9.44
N VAL A 142 6.41 2.03 -8.81
CA VAL A 142 6.54 3.34 -9.47
C VAL A 142 7.75 4.10 -8.94
N PHE A 143 8.38 4.90 -9.83
CA PHE A 143 9.61 5.63 -9.58
C PHE A 143 9.31 7.14 -9.63
N GLU A 144 8.52 7.60 -8.66
CA GLU A 144 8.02 8.97 -8.59
C GLU A 144 8.22 9.55 -7.20
N LYS A 145 8.38 10.87 -7.12
CA LYS A 145 8.17 11.60 -5.87
C LYS A 145 6.71 11.57 -5.51
N LEU A 146 6.42 11.42 -4.23
CA LEU A 146 5.08 11.58 -3.70
C LEU A 146 5.11 12.67 -2.63
N PRO A 147 4.56 13.85 -2.93
CA PRO A 147 4.37 14.86 -1.91
C PRO A 147 3.37 14.36 -0.86
N ASP A 148 3.82 14.35 0.39
CA ASP A 148 3.05 13.97 1.56
C ASP A 148 2.76 15.24 2.36
N LEU A 149 1.48 15.55 2.55
CA LEU A 149 1.01 16.79 3.20
C LEU A 149 0.73 16.60 4.70
N THR A 150 1.49 15.74 5.35
CA THR A 150 1.31 15.43 6.78
C THR A 150 1.67 16.60 7.70
N SER A 151 2.54 17.51 7.26
CA SER A 151 2.97 18.67 8.06
C SER A 151 2.77 20.00 7.33
N ALA A 152 2.65 21.10 8.11
CA ALA A 152 2.57 22.46 7.54
C ALA A 152 3.82 22.84 6.73
N GLN A 153 4.98 22.22 6.99
CA GLN A 153 6.21 22.43 6.24
C GLN A 153 6.11 21.84 4.83
N ASP A 154 5.35 20.75 4.65
CA ASP A 154 5.16 20.13 3.34
C ASP A 154 4.40 21.04 2.37
N LEU A 155 3.54 21.94 2.87
CA LEU A 155 2.83 22.94 2.05
C LEU A 155 3.74 23.98 1.41
N GLN A 156 4.92 24.24 1.99
CA GLN A 156 5.87 25.22 1.43
C GLN A 156 6.47 24.78 0.09
N GLN A 157 6.36 23.50 -0.25
CA GLN A 157 6.84 22.96 -1.53
C GLN A 157 5.93 23.35 -2.71
N PHE A 158 4.74 23.92 -2.43
CA PHE A 158 3.73 24.28 -3.43
C PHE A 158 3.49 25.80 -3.53
N SER A 159 4.25 26.62 -2.81
CA SER A 159 4.20 28.08 -2.85
C SER A 159 5.20 28.69 -3.82
#